data_4385785942877aa493693f399ce5b866
#
_entry.id   4385785942877aa493693f399ce5b866
#
_cell.length_a   1.000
_cell.length_b   1.000
_cell.length_c   1.000
_cell.angle_alpha   90.00
_cell.angle_beta   90.00
_cell.angle_gamma   90.00
#
_symmetry.space_group_name_H-M   'P 1'
#
loop_
_entity.id
_entity.type
_entity.pdbx_description
1 polymer ?
#
loop_
_entity_poly.entity_id
_entity_poly.type
_entity_poly.pdbx_seq_one_letter_code
_entity_poly.pdbx_strand_id
1 'polypeptide(L)'
;RIGIIGLGMRGISAVERFIHIPGVEIKALCDIRGELCQRAEQTLLKAGKAKPTSYYGDEQLWKKVCERDDIDLIYVVTDWENHANIGVYAMQQGKHVAIEVPAAMTLEEIWDLINTSEQTRKHCIQLENCVYDFFEMTTLNMAQQGLFGELIHVEGSYIHYLEEFWPYYYDNWRLNYNNEHRGDVYPTHGIGPACQLLNIHRGDRMKTLVSMDTKSVNGKKFAKKYGVKNKEQEFQNGDHTLSLIQTENGKTLHIQHNVMTPRPYSRMYQLTGTEGFANKYPIEQYCFQPENIDANIIPNHEDLNVHRAVSDEIKAKLMQTYKHPIHIELETKAKQVGGHGGMDFIMDWRLIYCLQNGL
;
A
#
# COMPACT_ATOMS: atom_id res chain seq x y z
N ARG A 1 19.45 -10.79 -2.49
CA ARG A 1 20.35 -9.83 -1.82
C ARG A 1 19.75 -8.45 -1.98
N ILE A 2 19.60 -7.69 -0.87
CA ILE A 2 18.81 -6.45 -0.83
C ILE A 2 19.67 -5.27 -0.41
N GLY A 3 19.50 -4.13 -1.08
CA GLY A 3 19.88 -2.79 -0.62
C GLY A 3 18.63 -2.02 -0.19
N ILE A 4 18.63 -1.44 1.01
CA ILE A 4 17.50 -0.64 1.52
C ILE A 4 17.92 0.82 1.53
N ILE A 5 17.13 1.67 0.87
CA ILE A 5 17.35 3.11 0.75
C ILE A 5 16.20 3.85 1.41
N GLY A 6 16.53 4.59 2.47
CA GLY A 6 15.57 5.18 3.42
C GLY A 6 15.35 4.30 4.63
N LEU A 7 15.65 4.79 5.83
CA LEU A 7 15.55 4.06 7.10
C LEU A 7 14.70 4.80 8.14
N GLY A 8 13.77 5.63 7.65
CA GLY A 8 12.75 6.23 8.48
C GLY A 8 11.79 5.18 9.09
N MET A 9 10.61 5.60 9.52
CA MET A 9 9.64 4.71 10.18
C MET A 9 9.37 3.42 9.40
N ARG A 10 9.12 3.53 8.08
CA ARG A 10 8.83 2.38 7.22
C ARG A 10 10.07 1.53 6.94
N GLY A 11 11.22 2.16 6.69
CA GLY A 11 12.46 1.46 6.35
C GLY A 11 13.01 0.61 7.50
N ILE A 12 13.03 1.12 8.73
CA ILE A 12 13.47 0.32 9.88
C ILE A 12 12.51 -0.86 10.12
N SER A 13 11.21 -0.64 9.94
CA SER A 13 10.20 -1.70 10.05
C SER A 13 10.37 -2.77 8.96
N ALA A 14 10.78 -2.38 7.74
CA ALA A 14 11.10 -3.34 6.68
C ALA A 14 12.33 -4.19 7.04
N VAL A 15 13.39 -3.60 7.60
CA VAL A 15 14.56 -4.34 8.11
C VAL A 15 14.12 -5.40 9.13
N GLU A 16 13.26 -5.03 10.09
CA GLU A 16 12.74 -5.94 11.10
C GLU A 16 11.95 -7.12 10.48
N ARG A 17 11.14 -6.87 9.45
CA ARG A 17 10.39 -7.93 8.75
C ARG A 17 11.27 -8.86 7.91
N PHE A 18 12.23 -8.29 7.17
CA PHE A 18 13.14 -9.09 6.33
C PHE A 18 14.00 -10.09 7.11
N ILE A 19 14.28 -9.85 8.39
CA ILE A 19 14.95 -10.80 9.27
C ILE A 19 14.25 -12.16 9.28
N HIS A 20 12.93 -12.16 9.14
CA HIS A 20 12.06 -13.33 9.24
C HIS A 20 11.74 -13.99 7.89
N ILE A 21 12.24 -13.45 6.77
CA ILE A 21 12.02 -14.02 5.43
C ILE A 21 13.23 -14.88 5.03
N PRO A 22 13.03 -16.18 4.75
CA PRO A 22 14.12 -17.06 4.36
C PRO A 22 14.82 -16.61 3.06
N GLY A 23 16.13 -16.81 3.00
CA GLY A 23 16.94 -16.52 1.81
C GLY A 23 17.19 -15.04 1.55
N VAL A 24 16.79 -14.14 2.46
CA VAL A 24 17.07 -12.71 2.37
C VAL A 24 18.40 -12.37 3.05
N GLU A 25 19.23 -11.63 2.34
CA GLU A 25 20.45 -11.00 2.85
C GLU A 25 20.41 -9.50 2.58
N ILE A 26 20.43 -8.67 3.63
CA ILE A 26 20.55 -7.22 3.50
C ILE A 26 22.04 -6.89 3.37
N LYS A 27 22.46 -6.45 2.17
CA LYS A 27 23.87 -6.14 1.82
C LYS A 27 24.24 -4.69 2.08
N ALA A 28 23.26 -3.79 1.92
CA ALA A 28 23.49 -2.35 2.10
C ALA A 28 22.31 -1.66 2.76
N LEU A 29 22.63 -0.64 3.55
CA LEU A 29 21.70 0.29 4.17
C LEU A 29 22.09 1.71 3.76
N CYS A 30 21.13 2.55 3.40
CA CYS A 30 21.37 3.93 3.02
C CYS A 30 20.31 4.86 3.64
N ASP A 31 20.77 5.89 4.34
CA ASP A 31 19.95 7.01 4.80
C ASP A 31 20.87 8.24 4.97
N ILE A 32 20.35 9.43 4.76
CA ILE A 32 21.15 10.67 5.01
C ILE A 32 21.53 10.80 6.48
N ARG A 33 20.78 10.18 7.39
CA ARG A 33 21.00 10.18 8.84
C ARG A 33 21.73 8.91 9.28
N GLY A 34 22.99 9.06 9.66
CA GLY A 34 23.86 7.94 10.05
C GLY A 34 23.35 7.14 11.25
N GLU A 35 22.65 7.79 12.19
CA GLU A 35 22.07 7.12 13.37
C GLU A 35 21.00 6.09 12.99
N LEU A 36 20.28 6.28 11.88
CA LEU A 36 19.30 5.30 11.40
C LEU A 36 19.98 4.08 10.77
N CYS A 37 21.07 4.29 10.03
CA CYS A 37 21.89 3.19 9.54
C CYS A 37 22.47 2.37 10.71
N GLN A 38 22.98 3.02 11.75
CA GLN A 38 23.50 2.34 12.95
C GLN A 38 22.41 1.55 13.68
N ARG A 39 21.21 2.10 13.82
CA ARG A 39 20.06 1.42 14.43
C ARG A 39 19.68 0.16 13.64
N ALA A 40 19.55 0.26 12.32
CA ALA A 40 19.23 -0.86 11.44
C ALA A 40 20.32 -1.94 11.47
N GLU A 41 21.60 -1.56 11.45
CA GLU A 41 22.73 -2.47 11.60
C GLU A 41 22.66 -3.24 12.92
N GLN A 42 22.44 -2.54 14.04
CA GLN A 42 22.31 -3.18 15.36
C GLN A 42 21.13 -4.16 15.40
N THR A 43 20.00 -3.83 14.76
CA THR A 43 18.84 -4.72 14.67
C THR A 43 19.21 -6.03 13.94
N LEU A 44 19.93 -5.94 12.82
CA LEU A 44 20.39 -7.11 12.08
C LEU A 44 21.38 -7.96 12.89
N LEU A 45 22.39 -7.32 13.53
CA LEU A 45 23.39 -8.01 14.33
C LEU A 45 22.77 -8.74 15.53
N LYS A 46 21.82 -8.12 16.23
CA LYS A 46 21.07 -8.77 17.34
C LYS A 46 20.29 -9.99 16.87
N ALA A 47 19.83 -9.99 15.62
CA ALA A 47 19.15 -11.13 15.00
C ALA A 47 20.12 -12.18 14.40
N GLY A 48 21.43 -12.04 14.62
CA GLY A 48 22.45 -12.96 14.11
C GLY A 48 22.67 -12.87 12.59
N LYS A 49 22.26 -11.74 11.97
CA LYS A 49 22.48 -11.51 10.54
C LYS A 49 23.84 -10.87 10.30
N ALA A 50 24.36 -11.03 9.07
CA ALA A 50 25.61 -10.39 8.66
C ALA A 50 25.51 -8.86 8.73
N LYS A 51 26.64 -8.21 9.02
CA LYS A 51 26.75 -6.75 9.01
C LYS A 51 26.65 -6.22 7.57
N PRO A 52 25.69 -5.34 7.26
CA PRO A 52 25.60 -4.70 5.94
C PRO A 52 26.63 -3.56 5.83
N THR A 53 26.86 -3.09 4.60
CA THR A 53 27.56 -1.83 4.36
C THR A 53 26.59 -0.67 4.54
N SER A 54 26.95 0.32 5.36
CA SER A 54 26.13 1.51 5.61
C SER A 54 26.65 2.72 4.81
N TYR A 55 25.73 3.43 4.15
CA TYR A 55 25.97 4.65 3.37
C TYR A 55 25.15 5.79 3.97
N TYR A 56 25.80 6.87 4.42
CA TYR A 56 25.11 7.99 5.07
C TYR A 56 25.89 9.30 4.96
N GLY A 57 25.20 10.41 5.17
CA GLY A 57 25.78 11.75 5.24
C GLY A 57 25.83 12.52 3.92
N ASP A 58 25.41 11.92 2.82
CA ASP A 58 25.30 12.57 1.50
C ASP A 58 24.07 12.03 0.77
N GLU A 59 23.29 12.94 0.18
CA GLU A 59 22.03 12.65 -0.51
C GLU A 59 22.21 11.81 -1.78
N GLN A 60 23.43 11.71 -2.34
CA GLN A 60 23.69 10.96 -3.57
C GLN A 60 24.25 9.55 -3.33
N LEU A 61 24.50 9.16 -2.07
CA LEU A 61 25.12 7.87 -1.77
C LEU A 61 24.24 6.66 -2.09
N TRP A 62 22.94 6.84 -2.26
CA TRP A 62 22.05 5.80 -2.74
C TRP A 62 22.45 5.25 -4.13
N LYS A 63 23.11 6.07 -4.97
CA LYS A 63 23.63 5.61 -6.27
C LYS A 63 24.65 4.50 -6.10
N LYS A 64 25.58 4.66 -5.13
CA LYS A 64 26.58 3.63 -4.82
C LYS A 64 25.95 2.32 -4.36
N VAL A 65 24.79 2.36 -3.70
CA VAL A 65 24.03 1.15 -3.35
C VAL A 65 23.49 0.48 -4.61
N CYS A 66 22.91 1.26 -5.52
CA CYS A 66 22.37 0.75 -6.79
C CYS A 66 23.46 0.15 -7.70
N GLU A 67 24.69 0.67 -7.66
CA GLU A 67 25.82 0.23 -8.50
C GLU A 67 26.50 -1.06 -8.01
N ARG A 68 26.12 -1.60 -6.84
CA ARG A 68 26.77 -2.79 -6.27
C ARG A 68 26.38 -4.07 -7.02
N ASP A 69 27.33 -4.89 -7.40
CA ASP A 69 27.10 -6.20 -8.08
C ASP A 69 26.54 -7.28 -7.15
N ASP A 70 26.71 -7.11 -5.83
CA ASP A 70 26.22 -8.06 -4.84
C ASP A 70 24.80 -7.77 -4.33
N ILE A 71 24.02 -6.93 -5.05
CA ILE A 71 22.63 -6.59 -4.77
C ILE A 71 21.76 -6.97 -5.97
N ASP A 72 20.63 -7.60 -5.70
CA ASP A 72 19.63 -8.01 -6.70
C ASP A 72 18.39 -7.11 -6.69
N LEU A 73 18.01 -6.62 -5.51
CA LEU A 73 16.81 -5.83 -5.26
C LEU A 73 17.16 -4.54 -4.50
N ILE A 74 16.68 -3.41 -4.98
CA ILE A 74 16.66 -2.15 -4.24
C ILE A 74 15.27 -1.94 -3.68
N TYR A 75 15.20 -1.72 -2.36
CA TYR A 75 13.99 -1.44 -1.61
C TYR A 75 13.98 0.04 -1.22
N VAL A 76 13.10 0.83 -1.86
CA VAL A 76 13.08 2.29 -1.78
C VAL A 76 12.02 2.74 -0.78
N VAL A 77 12.42 3.47 0.25
CA VAL A 77 11.57 3.90 1.39
C VAL A 77 11.92 5.33 1.84
N THR A 78 12.25 6.18 0.91
CA THR A 78 12.60 7.59 1.12
C THR A 78 11.37 8.48 1.26
N ASP A 79 11.51 9.79 1.09
CA ASP A 79 10.39 10.68 0.76
C ASP A 79 9.87 10.43 -0.65
N TRP A 80 8.67 10.91 -0.95
CA TRP A 80 7.98 10.63 -2.20
C TRP A 80 8.69 11.17 -3.44
N GLU A 81 9.34 12.34 -3.32
CA GLU A 81 10.01 13.02 -4.44
C GLU A 81 11.22 12.24 -4.97
N ASN A 82 11.81 11.38 -4.15
CA ASN A 82 12.95 10.56 -4.51
C ASN A 82 12.61 9.15 -5.01
N HIS A 83 11.37 8.70 -4.83
CA HIS A 83 10.97 7.34 -5.12
C HIS A 83 11.24 6.92 -6.58
N ALA A 84 10.70 7.68 -7.53
CA ALA A 84 10.82 7.36 -8.95
C ALA A 84 12.27 7.45 -9.45
N ASN A 85 12.99 8.51 -9.08
CA ASN A 85 14.37 8.72 -9.48
C ASN A 85 15.29 7.58 -9.05
N ILE A 86 15.15 7.12 -7.80
CA ILE A 86 15.91 5.99 -7.28
C ILE A 86 15.53 4.70 -8.00
N GLY A 87 14.21 4.49 -8.22
CA GLY A 87 13.69 3.31 -8.91
C GLY A 87 14.21 3.18 -10.34
N VAL A 88 14.13 4.25 -11.11
CA VAL A 88 14.64 4.32 -12.49
C VAL A 88 16.14 4.03 -12.53
N TYR A 89 16.93 4.73 -11.71
CA TYR A 89 18.37 4.52 -11.67
C TYR A 89 18.73 3.08 -11.27
N ALA A 90 18.07 2.52 -10.25
CA ALA A 90 18.32 1.15 -9.82
C ALA A 90 18.08 0.13 -10.94
N MET A 91 16.99 0.28 -11.70
CA MET A 91 16.71 -0.60 -12.85
C MET A 91 17.73 -0.44 -13.97
N GLN A 92 18.21 0.78 -14.25
CA GLN A 92 19.29 1.05 -15.18
C GLN A 92 20.62 0.38 -14.76
N GLN A 93 20.85 0.25 -13.43
CA GLN A 93 21.98 -0.51 -12.89
C GLN A 93 21.70 -2.05 -12.80
N GLY A 94 20.65 -2.52 -13.44
CA GLY A 94 20.33 -3.93 -13.54
C GLY A 94 19.69 -4.54 -12.28
N LYS A 95 19.12 -3.74 -11.38
CA LYS A 95 18.45 -4.21 -10.16
C LYS A 95 16.94 -4.31 -10.36
N HIS A 96 16.29 -5.25 -9.69
CA HIS A 96 14.87 -5.16 -9.42
C HIS A 96 14.61 -4.04 -8.42
N VAL A 97 13.41 -3.48 -8.43
CA VAL A 97 13.07 -2.39 -7.50
C VAL A 97 11.70 -2.61 -6.87
N ALA A 98 11.62 -2.34 -5.59
CA ALA A 98 10.38 -2.28 -4.82
C ALA A 98 10.31 -0.92 -4.13
N ILE A 99 9.23 -0.19 -4.36
CA ILE A 99 9.09 1.21 -3.97
C ILE A 99 7.90 1.38 -3.03
N GLU A 100 8.09 2.01 -1.88
CA GLU A 100 7.01 2.39 -0.97
C GLU A 100 6.00 3.32 -1.67
N VAL A 101 4.80 3.32 -1.16
CA VAL A 101 3.68 4.09 -1.70
C VAL A 101 3.75 5.58 -1.35
N PRO A 102 3.40 6.43 -2.32
CA PRO A 102 3.21 6.20 -3.75
C PRO A 102 4.55 6.09 -4.50
N ALA A 103 4.61 5.26 -5.53
CA ALA A 103 5.86 5.01 -6.25
C ALA A 103 6.32 6.19 -7.12
N ALA A 104 5.39 7.04 -7.52
CA ALA A 104 5.63 8.23 -8.35
C ALA A 104 4.60 9.31 -8.02
N MET A 105 4.95 10.57 -8.28
CA MET A 105 4.13 11.73 -7.98
C MET A 105 3.69 12.50 -9.24
N THR A 106 4.29 12.23 -10.38
CA THR A 106 3.97 12.86 -11.67
C THR A 106 3.71 11.83 -12.75
N LEU A 107 3.02 12.24 -13.82
CA LEU A 107 2.81 11.36 -15.00
C LEU A 107 4.13 10.99 -15.69
N GLU A 108 5.08 11.89 -15.73
CA GLU A 108 6.41 11.65 -16.28
C GLU A 108 7.13 10.55 -15.50
N GLU A 109 7.19 10.67 -14.19
CA GLU A 109 7.78 9.65 -13.29
C GLU A 109 7.12 8.28 -13.44
N ILE A 110 5.78 8.24 -13.61
CA ILE A 110 5.06 6.97 -13.82
C ILE A 110 5.55 6.32 -15.13
N TRP A 111 5.62 7.08 -16.22
CA TRP A 111 6.08 6.56 -17.50
C TRP A 111 7.56 6.18 -17.48
N ASP A 112 8.40 6.94 -16.77
CA ASP A 112 9.81 6.61 -16.60
C ASP A 112 10.00 5.27 -15.88
N LEU A 113 9.25 5.01 -14.82
CA LEU A 113 9.27 3.72 -14.11
C LEU A 113 8.83 2.57 -15.03
N ILE A 114 7.71 2.73 -15.75
CA ILE A 114 7.17 1.71 -16.65
C ILE A 114 8.14 1.45 -17.80
N ASN A 115 8.54 2.48 -18.53
CA ASN A 115 9.43 2.37 -19.67
C ASN A 115 10.78 1.77 -19.29
N THR A 116 11.35 2.19 -18.16
CA THR A 116 12.64 1.64 -17.68
C THR A 116 12.49 0.18 -17.28
N SER A 117 11.40 -0.20 -16.62
CA SER A 117 11.12 -1.60 -16.28
C SER A 117 11.06 -2.48 -17.54
N GLU A 118 10.35 -2.04 -18.58
CA GLU A 118 10.24 -2.75 -19.84
C GLU A 118 11.57 -2.84 -20.59
N GLN A 119 12.32 -1.73 -20.68
CA GLN A 119 13.62 -1.66 -21.36
C GLN A 119 14.68 -2.52 -20.70
N THR A 120 14.74 -2.48 -19.37
CA THR A 120 15.76 -3.20 -18.60
C THR A 120 15.33 -4.64 -18.26
N ARG A 121 14.05 -4.98 -18.45
CA ARG A 121 13.44 -6.25 -18.02
C ARG A 121 13.63 -6.50 -16.52
N LYS A 122 13.54 -5.44 -15.72
CA LYS A 122 13.58 -5.53 -14.26
C LYS A 122 12.20 -5.29 -13.67
N HIS A 123 11.86 -6.05 -12.66
CA HIS A 123 10.60 -5.82 -11.93
C HIS A 123 10.65 -4.46 -11.23
N CYS A 124 9.57 -3.70 -11.37
CA CYS A 124 9.29 -2.48 -10.64
C CYS A 124 7.95 -2.67 -9.93
N ILE A 125 7.97 -2.72 -8.61
CA ILE A 125 6.79 -3.04 -7.81
C ILE A 125 6.53 -1.93 -6.82
N GLN A 126 5.29 -1.41 -6.82
CA GLN A 126 4.80 -0.55 -5.74
C GLN A 126 4.36 -1.39 -4.55
N LEU A 127 4.80 -1.03 -3.36
CA LEU A 127 4.58 -1.75 -2.12
C LEU A 127 3.23 -1.37 -1.48
N GLU A 128 2.12 -1.71 -2.15
CA GLU A 128 0.77 -1.47 -1.62
C GLU A 128 0.36 -2.61 -0.68
N ASN A 129 0.55 -2.38 0.62
CA ASN A 129 0.34 -3.37 1.66
C ASN A 129 -1.14 -3.71 1.90
N CYS A 130 -2.07 -2.77 1.65
CA CYS A 130 -3.49 -2.97 1.94
C CYS A 130 -4.12 -4.08 1.12
N VAL A 131 -3.56 -4.40 -0.06
CA VAL A 131 -4.03 -5.55 -0.85
C VAL A 131 -3.77 -6.90 -0.18
N TYR A 132 -2.88 -6.94 0.83
CA TYR A 132 -2.52 -8.15 1.59
C TYR A 132 -3.19 -8.25 2.96
N ASP A 133 -4.12 -7.34 3.29
CA ASP A 133 -4.88 -7.45 4.52
C ASP A 133 -5.86 -8.64 4.48
N PHE A 134 -6.17 -9.21 5.63
CA PHE A 134 -6.92 -10.46 5.75
C PHE A 134 -8.33 -10.35 5.18
N PHE A 135 -9.02 -9.23 5.43
CA PHE A 135 -10.36 -9.01 4.90
C PHE A 135 -10.33 -8.81 3.38
N GLU A 136 -9.42 -7.96 2.87
CA GLU A 136 -9.27 -7.65 1.45
C GLU A 136 -8.96 -8.91 0.63
N MET A 137 -7.99 -9.72 1.06
CA MET A 137 -7.64 -10.95 0.33
C MET A 137 -8.73 -12.02 0.41
N THR A 138 -9.39 -12.18 1.54
CA THR A 138 -10.50 -13.13 1.67
C THR A 138 -11.66 -12.70 0.79
N THR A 139 -12.01 -11.42 0.80
CA THR A 139 -13.07 -10.86 -0.05
C THR A 139 -12.72 -10.96 -1.53
N LEU A 140 -11.47 -10.73 -1.90
CA LEU A 140 -10.98 -10.94 -3.27
C LEU A 140 -11.15 -12.41 -3.71
N ASN A 141 -10.80 -13.36 -2.84
CA ASN A 141 -10.97 -14.78 -3.13
C ASN A 141 -12.46 -15.15 -3.29
N MET A 142 -13.36 -14.59 -2.46
CA MET A 142 -14.81 -14.74 -2.63
C MET A 142 -15.27 -14.17 -3.97
N ALA A 143 -14.80 -13.00 -4.36
CA ALA A 143 -15.14 -12.36 -5.63
C ALA A 143 -14.67 -13.18 -6.83
N GLN A 144 -13.44 -13.71 -6.78
CA GLN A 144 -12.90 -14.59 -7.82
C GLN A 144 -13.67 -15.91 -7.95
N GLN A 145 -14.32 -16.37 -6.89
CA GLN A 145 -15.20 -17.54 -6.90
C GLN A 145 -16.66 -17.21 -7.23
N GLY A 146 -16.96 -15.94 -7.56
CA GLY A 146 -18.26 -15.53 -8.08
C GLY A 146 -19.33 -15.22 -7.04
N LEU A 147 -19.02 -15.22 -5.72
CA LEU A 147 -20.02 -15.04 -4.66
C LEU A 147 -20.77 -13.70 -4.73
N PHE A 148 -20.16 -12.68 -5.32
CA PHE A 148 -20.76 -11.35 -5.46
C PHE A 148 -21.47 -11.14 -6.79
N GLY A 149 -21.48 -12.16 -7.68
CA GLY A 149 -21.91 -11.98 -9.06
C GLY A 149 -21.01 -11.03 -9.85
N GLU A 150 -21.57 -10.25 -10.75
CA GLU A 150 -20.83 -9.22 -11.47
C GLU A 150 -20.57 -8.00 -10.56
N LEU A 151 -19.30 -7.62 -10.39
CA LEU A 151 -18.96 -6.43 -9.62
C LEU A 151 -19.27 -5.17 -10.44
N ILE A 152 -20.01 -4.23 -9.84
CA ILE A 152 -20.48 -3.00 -10.51
C ILE A 152 -19.92 -1.73 -9.89
N HIS A 153 -19.59 -1.76 -8.58
CA HIS A 153 -19.11 -0.58 -7.87
C HIS A 153 -18.16 -0.95 -6.74
N VAL A 154 -17.11 -0.14 -6.54
CA VAL A 154 -16.16 -0.28 -5.43
C VAL A 154 -15.90 1.07 -4.80
N GLU A 155 -15.83 1.13 -3.46
CA GLU A 155 -15.39 2.31 -2.73
C GLU A 155 -14.11 2.01 -1.97
N GLY A 156 -13.19 2.98 -2.01
CA GLY A 156 -11.92 2.91 -1.30
C GLY A 156 -11.58 4.23 -0.62
N SER A 157 -10.75 4.20 0.40
CA SER A 157 -10.31 5.45 1.04
C SER A 157 -8.98 5.32 1.74
N TYR A 158 -8.36 6.48 1.96
CA TYR A 158 -7.35 6.68 2.99
C TYR A 158 -7.76 7.86 3.88
N ILE A 159 -8.33 7.54 5.03
CA ILE A 159 -8.77 8.50 6.05
C ILE A 159 -7.95 8.23 7.30
N HIS A 160 -6.96 9.11 7.55
CA HIS A 160 -6.03 8.95 8.64
C HIS A 160 -5.58 10.32 9.16
N TYR A 161 -6.14 10.76 10.26
CA TYR A 161 -5.77 12.04 10.84
C TYR A 161 -4.29 12.06 11.25
N LEU A 162 -3.47 12.87 10.57
CA LEU A 162 -2.01 12.84 10.68
C LEU A 162 -1.44 13.98 11.53
N GLU A 163 -2.22 14.74 12.27
CA GLU A 163 -1.70 15.90 13.00
C GLU A 163 -0.52 15.54 13.90
N GLU A 164 -0.64 14.49 14.70
CA GLU A 164 0.41 14.07 15.62
C GLU A 164 1.64 13.45 14.92
N PHE A 165 1.51 13.08 13.64
CA PHE A 165 2.57 12.43 12.88
C PHE A 165 3.44 13.41 12.12
N TRP A 166 3.01 14.65 11.85
CA TRP A 166 3.78 15.62 11.07
C TRP A 166 5.22 15.80 11.57
N PRO A 167 5.51 15.92 12.90
CA PRO A 167 6.86 16.09 13.40
C PRO A 167 7.80 14.89 13.19
N TYR A 168 7.27 13.71 12.90
CA TYR A 168 8.09 12.50 12.69
C TYR A 168 8.61 12.37 11.25
N TYR A 169 8.05 13.12 10.30
CA TYR A 169 8.57 13.17 8.94
C TYR A 169 9.78 14.10 8.88
N TYR A 170 10.95 13.55 8.52
CA TYR A 170 12.19 14.31 8.43
C TYR A 170 12.00 15.57 7.57
N ASP A 171 12.50 16.73 8.08
CA ASP A 171 12.33 18.04 7.43
C ASP A 171 10.88 18.35 7.04
N ASN A 172 9.93 17.74 7.73
CA ASN A 172 8.49 17.94 7.52
C ASN A 172 8.05 17.72 6.06
N TRP A 173 8.76 16.85 5.30
CA TRP A 173 8.60 16.68 3.86
C TRP A 173 7.14 16.41 3.44
N ARG A 174 6.41 15.60 4.21
CA ARG A 174 5.03 15.24 3.85
C ARG A 174 4.05 16.41 3.98
N LEU A 175 4.21 17.27 4.98
CA LEU A 175 3.38 18.49 5.11
C LEU A 175 3.78 19.52 4.06
N ASN A 176 5.09 19.65 3.75
CA ASN A 176 5.58 20.48 2.65
C ASN A 176 4.97 20.06 1.32
N TYR A 177 4.94 18.75 1.03
CA TYR A 177 4.32 18.23 -0.17
C TYR A 177 2.83 18.61 -0.27
N ASN A 178 2.06 18.45 0.82
CA ASN A 178 0.65 18.87 0.88
C ASN A 178 0.46 20.39 0.78
N ASN A 179 1.45 21.18 1.22
CA ASN A 179 1.42 22.65 1.05
C ASN A 179 1.55 23.07 -0.42
N GLU A 180 2.26 22.28 -1.22
CA GLU A 180 2.62 22.63 -2.60
C GLU A 180 1.73 21.96 -3.65
N HIS A 181 1.06 20.86 -3.29
CA HIS A 181 0.27 20.05 -4.23
C HIS A 181 -1.18 19.91 -3.80
N ARG A 182 -2.08 19.76 -4.78
CA ARG A 182 -3.52 19.68 -4.61
C ARG A 182 -4.07 18.34 -5.06
N GLY A 183 -5.10 17.86 -4.38
CA GLY A 183 -5.85 16.66 -4.75
C GLY A 183 -5.55 15.46 -3.85
N ASP A 184 -5.84 14.26 -4.34
CA ASP A 184 -5.51 13.04 -3.62
C ASP A 184 -4.03 12.68 -3.83
N VAL A 185 -3.20 13.11 -2.90
CA VAL A 185 -1.74 12.86 -2.92
C VAL A 185 -1.36 11.46 -2.43
N TYR A 186 -2.34 10.65 -2.00
CA TYR A 186 -2.08 9.31 -1.46
C TYR A 186 -3.24 8.33 -1.74
N PRO A 187 -3.60 8.07 -3.02
CA PRO A 187 -4.77 7.27 -3.38
C PRO A 187 -4.56 5.76 -3.21
N THR A 188 -3.32 5.30 -3.05
CA THR A 188 -2.91 3.89 -3.23
C THR A 188 -3.66 2.92 -2.33
N HIS A 189 -3.88 3.24 -1.06
CA HIS A 189 -4.58 2.37 -0.12
C HIS A 189 -6.08 2.19 -0.44
N GLY A 190 -6.71 3.18 -1.08
CA GLY A 190 -8.08 3.06 -1.54
C GLY A 190 -8.18 2.38 -2.91
N ILE A 191 -7.30 2.79 -3.84
CA ILE A 191 -7.39 2.34 -5.24
C ILE A 191 -6.73 0.98 -5.49
N GLY A 192 -5.69 0.62 -4.74
CA GLY A 192 -4.96 -0.64 -4.94
C GLY A 192 -5.84 -1.88 -4.79
N PRO A 193 -6.51 -2.08 -3.63
CA PRO A 193 -7.45 -3.18 -3.46
C PRO A 193 -8.62 -3.15 -4.44
N ALA A 194 -9.15 -1.94 -4.78
CA ALA A 194 -10.21 -1.78 -5.77
C ALA A 194 -9.78 -2.25 -7.18
N CYS A 195 -8.55 -1.93 -7.59
CA CYS A 195 -8.00 -2.38 -8.87
C CYS A 195 -7.92 -3.90 -8.99
N GLN A 196 -7.61 -4.60 -7.90
CA GLN A 196 -7.60 -6.07 -7.90
C GLN A 196 -9.00 -6.66 -8.07
N LEU A 197 -9.99 -6.14 -7.35
CA LEU A 197 -11.39 -6.56 -7.48
C LEU A 197 -11.93 -6.36 -8.90
N LEU A 198 -11.64 -5.24 -9.50
CA LEU A 198 -12.16 -4.86 -10.80
C LEU A 198 -11.32 -5.36 -11.98
N ASN A 199 -10.26 -6.12 -11.73
CA ASN A 199 -9.33 -6.64 -12.75
C ASN A 199 -8.74 -5.54 -13.64
N ILE A 200 -8.39 -4.40 -13.08
CA ILE A 200 -7.79 -3.28 -13.82
C ILE A 200 -6.45 -3.74 -14.43
N HIS A 201 -6.29 -3.48 -15.74
CA HIS A 201 -5.22 -3.99 -16.62
C HIS A 201 -5.18 -5.54 -16.77
N ARG A 202 -6.25 -6.23 -16.32
CA ARG A 202 -6.41 -7.69 -16.46
C ARG A 202 -7.79 -8.06 -17.01
N GLY A 203 -8.36 -7.21 -17.85
CA GLY A 203 -9.69 -7.38 -18.45
C GLY A 203 -10.55 -6.12 -18.38
N ASP A 204 -10.16 -5.13 -17.60
CA ASP A 204 -10.78 -3.81 -17.54
C ASP A 204 -9.70 -2.71 -17.44
N ARG A 205 -10.07 -1.44 -17.63
CA ARG A 205 -9.20 -0.29 -17.45
C ARG A 205 -10.00 0.95 -17.04
N MET A 206 -9.36 1.87 -16.34
CA MET A 206 -9.95 3.16 -16.01
C MET A 206 -10.09 4.02 -17.27
N LYS A 207 -11.24 4.70 -17.39
CA LYS A 207 -11.58 5.49 -18.57
C LYS A 207 -11.73 6.97 -18.24
N THR A 208 -12.49 7.29 -17.23
CA THR A 208 -12.84 8.66 -16.87
C THR A 208 -12.61 8.88 -15.40
N LEU A 209 -12.00 10.01 -15.04
CA LEU A 209 -11.80 10.48 -13.67
C LEU A 209 -12.40 11.87 -13.50
N VAL A 210 -13.18 12.05 -12.45
CA VAL A 210 -13.61 13.37 -11.95
C VAL A 210 -13.21 13.47 -10.49
N SER A 211 -12.47 14.50 -10.12
CA SER A 211 -12.01 14.70 -8.75
C SER A 211 -12.33 16.13 -8.27
N MET A 212 -12.70 16.23 -7.02
CA MET A 212 -12.94 17.51 -6.33
C MET A 212 -12.37 17.44 -4.93
N ASP A 213 -11.83 18.54 -4.46
CA ASP A 213 -11.39 18.73 -3.09
C ASP A 213 -12.11 19.90 -2.41
N THR A 214 -12.09 19.88 -1.09
CA THR A 214 -12.57 21.01 -0.27
C THR A 214 -11.53 22.11 -0.22
N LYS A 215 -11.91 23.27 0.30
CA LYS A 215 -10.92 24.28 0.71
C LYS A 215 -10.00 23.73 1.81
N SER A 216 -8.75 24.19 1.84
CA SER A 216 -7.84 23.93 2.94
C SER A 216 -8.15 24.83 4.15
N VAL A 217 -8.50 24.21 5.27
CA VAL A 217 -8.73 24.89 6.56
C VAL A 217 -7.72 24.42 7.60
N ASN A 218 -7.66 23.12 7.83
CA ASN A 218 -6.73 22.52 8.78
C ASN A 218 -5.31 22.47 8.22
N GLY A 219 -5.14 22.24 6.91
CA GLY A 219 -3.84 22.34 6.27
C GLY A 219 -3.13 23.65 6.57
N LYS A 220 -3.84 24.80 6.44
CA LYS A 220 -3.32 26.12 6.81
C LYS A 220 -2.96 26.25 8.30
N LYS A 221 -3.74 25.62 9.19
CA LYS A 221 -3.43 25.61 10.63
C LYS A 221 -2.18 24.80 10.92
N PHE A 222 -2.02 23.63 10.25
CA PHE A 222 -0.85 22.77 10.43
C PHE A 222 0.41 23.44 9.87
N ALA A 223 0.34 24.08 8.71
CA ALA A 223 1.45 24.85 8.16
C ALA A 223 1.93 25.94 9.15
N LYS A 224 1.00 26.63 9.81
CA LYS A 224 1.30 27.62 10.85
C LYS A 224 1.90 27.00 12.12
N LYS A 225 1.38 25.83 12.54
CA LYS A 225 1.77 25.16 13.79
C LYS A 225 3.12 24.46 13.69
N TYR A 226 3.36 23.74 12.59
CA TYR A 226 4.53 22.89 12.40
C TYR A 226 5.58 23.50 11.46
N GLY A 227 5.20 24.53 10.71
CA GLY A 227 6.03 25.16 9.71
C GLY A 227 6.05 24.42 8.39
N VAL A 228 6.24 25.15 7.31
CA VAL A 228 6.44 24.67 5.94
C VAL A 228 7.54 25.46 5.28
N LYS A 229 8.21 24.89 4.28
CA LYS A 229 9.33 25.55 3.57
C LYS A 229 8.85 26.82 2.83
N ASN A 230 7.76 26.69 2.09
CA ASN A 230 7.18 27.78 1.31
C ASN A 230 6.02 28.45 2.07
N LYS A 231 6.36 29.35 2.99
CA LYS A 231 5.39 30.02 3.88
C LYS A 231 4.53 31.09 3.20
N GLU A 232 5.03 31.64 2.08
CA GLU A 232 4.33 32.68 1.31
C GLU A 232 3.25 32.10 0.41
N GLN A 233 3.31 30.80 0.15
CA GLN A 233 2.33 30.11 -0.66
C GLN A 233 1.08 29.79 0.13
N GLU A 234 -0.09 30.00 -0.49
CA GLU A 234 -1.33 29.47 0.05
C GLU A 234 -1.33 27.96 0.05
N PHE A 235 -1.69 27.33 1.18
CA PHE A 235 -1.73 25.87 1.31
C PHE A 235 -2.66 25.26 0.25
N GLN A 236 -2.11 24.42 -0.63
CA GLN A 236 -2.81 23.97 -1.83
C GLN A 236 -3.76 22.80 -1.58
N ASN A 237 -3.36 21.81 -0.77
CA ASN A 237 -4.17 20.61 -0.63
C ASN A 237 -5.46 20.88 0.15
N GLY A 238 -6.60 20.47 -0.38
CA GLY A 238 -7.86 20.48 0.33
C GLY A 238 -7.84 19.53 1.54
N ASP A 239 -8.66 19.83 2.55
CA ASP A 239 -8.74 18.96 3.74
C ASP A 239 -9.37 17.60 3.43
N HIS A 240 -10.15 17.49 2.35
CA HIS A 240 -10.77 16.25 1.88
C HIS A 240 -10.89 16.22 0.36
N THR A 241 -10.54 15.11 -0.25
CA THR A 241 -10.64 14.89 -1.69
C THR A 241 -11.58 13.72 -1.98
N LEU A 242 -12.41 13.88 -3.00
CA LEU A 242 -13.32 12.87 -3.54
C LEU A 242 -12.99 12.65 -5.03
N SER A 243 -12.87 11.40 -5.44
CA SER A 243 -12.63 11.02 -6.82
C SER A 243 -13.64 9.97 -7.27
N LEU A 244 -14.28 10.19 -8.40
CA LEU A 244 -15.16 9.24 -9.08
C LEU A 244 -14.48 8.78 -10.36
N ILE A 245 -14.39 7.48 -10.53
CA ILE A 245 -13.75 6.85 -11.68
C ILE A 245 -14.75 5.91 -12.36
N GLN A 246 -14.82 5.91 -13.68
CA GLN A 246 -15.55 4.93 -14.48
C GLN A 246 -14.56 4.11 -15.29
N THR A 247 -14.78 2.80 -15.36
CA THR A 247 -13.99 1.88 -16.20
C THR A 247 -14.58 1.74 -17.61
N GLU A 248 -13.81 1.12 -18.51
CA GLU A 248 -14.28 0.81 -19.87
C GLU A 248 -15.50 -0.13 -19.86
N ASN A 249 -15.54 -1.08 -18.93
CA ASN A 249 -16.65 -2.02 -18.79
C ASN A 249 -17.84 -1.42 -18.01
N GLY A 250 -17.83 -0.10 -17.72
CA GLY A 250 -18.94 0.60 -17.09
C GLY A 250 -19.02 0.48 -15.58
N LYS A 251 -18.04 -0.13 -14.93
CA LYS A 251 -17.94 -0.20 -13.47
C LYS A 251 -17.50 1.15 -12.91
N THR A 252 -17.80 1.41 -11.63
CA THR A 252 -17.46 2.69 -10.99
C THR A 252 -16.64 2.48 -9.72
N LEU A 253 -15.74 3.45 -9.45
CA LEU A 253 -15.00 3.54 -8.20
C LEU A 253 -15.25 4.90 -7.56
N HIS A 254 -15.38 4.91 -6.23
CA HIS A 254 -15.39 6.12 -5.42
C HIS A 254 -14.20 6.08 -4.46
N ILE A 255 -13.27 7.01 -4.60
CA ILE A 255 -12.05 7.08 -3.78
C ILE A 255 -12.07 8.34 -2.93
N GLN A 256 -11.72 8.22 -1.65
CA GLN A 256 -11.64 9.34 -0.71
C GLN A 256 -10.26 9.42 -0.06
N HIS A 257 -9.78 10.66 0.10
CA HIS A 257 -8.56 10.95 0.85
C HIS A 257 -8.80 12.05 1.88
N ASN A 258 -8.39 11.82 3.13
CA ASN A 258 -8.44 12.82 4.19
C ASN A 258 -7.42 12.53 5.29
N VAL A 259 -6.42 13.39 5.42
CA VAL A 259 -5.41 13.31 6.49
C VAL A 259 -5.41 14.55 7.39
N MET A 260 -6.31 15.50 7.12
CA MET A 260 -6.31 16.82 7.74
C MET A 260 -7.39 16.99 8.83
N THR A 261 -8.39 16.13 8.89
CA THR A 261 -9.50 16.29 9.83
C THR A 261 -9.63 15.11 10.79
N PRO A 262 -10.05 15.36 12.05
CA PRO A 262 -10.26 14.30 13.03
C PRO A 262 -11.47 13.43 12.61
N ARG A 263 -11.19 12.29 12.05
CA ARG A 263 -12.15 11.24 11.70
C ARG A 263 -11.63 9.90 12.22
N PRO A 264 -12.50 8.94 12.54
CA PRO A 264 -12.07 7.57 12.77
C PRO A 264 -11.25 7.06 11.59
N TYR A 265 -10.18 6.34 11.89
CA TYR A 265 -9.34 5.73 10.85
C TYR A 265 -10.18 4.84 9.93
N SER A 266 -9.98 4.98 8.62
CA SER A 266 -10.64 4.15 7.63
C SER A 266 -9.78 4.00 6.37
N ARG A 267 -9.52 2.76 6.01
CA ARG A 267 -9.11 2.35 4.66
C ARG A 267 -10.31 1.67 4.04
N MET A 268 -11.39 2.42 3.83
CA MET A 268 -12.65 1.87 3.33
C MET A 268 -12.39 0.93 2.16
N TYR A 269 -12.96 -0.24 2.26
CA TYR A 269 -12.94 -1.25 1.22
C TYR A 269 -14.35 -1.82 1.16
N GLN A 270 -15.10 -1.34 0.18
CA GLN A 270 -16.50 -1.70 -0.03
C GLN A 270 -16.68 -2.11 -1.48
N LEU A 271 -17.41 -3.18 -1.71
CA LEU A 271 -17.79 -3.61 -3.04
C LEU A 271 -19.29 -3.89 -3.11
N THR A 272 -19.84 -3.62 -4.28
CA THR A 272 -21.22 -3.97 -4.66
C THR A 272 -21.18 -4.81 -5.93
N GLY A 273 -21.73 -6.00 -5.84
CA GLY A 273 -21.98 -6.86 -6.98
C GLY A 273 -23.48 -7.07 -7.20
N THR A 274 -23.85 -7.77 -8.25
CA THR A 274 -25.24 -8.08 -8.56
C THR A 274 -25.89 -9.02 -7.54
N GLU A 275 -25.06 -9.79 -6.80
CA GLU A 275 -25.53 -10.87 -5.94
C GLU A 275 -24.94 -10.79 -4.52
N GLY A 276 -24.11 -9.78 -4.25
CA GLY A 276 -23.54 -9.62 -2.93
C GLY A 276 -22.88 -8.26 -2.71
N PHE A 277 -22.62 -8.02 -1.44
CA PHE A 277 -22.00 -6.80 -0.93
C PHE A 277 -20.98 -7.15 0.15
N ALA A 278 -19.87 -6.41 0.20
CA ALA A 278 -18.92 -6.45 1.30
C ALA A 278 -18.51 -5.04 1.71
N ASN A 279 -18.26 -4.85 3.00
CA ASN A 279 -17.75 -3.59 3.57
C ASN A 279 -16.83 -3.89 4.73
N LYS A 280 -15.68 -3.19 4.80
CA LYS A 280 -14.73 -3.35 5.90
C LYS A 280 -14.93 -2.32 7.03
N TYR A 281 -15.15 -1.07 6.69
CA TYR A 281 -15.21 0.02 7.66
C TYR A 281 -16.58 0.70 7.65
N PRO A 282 -17.12 1.09 8.82
CA PRO A 282 -16.55 0.97 10.16
C PRO A 282 -16.61 -0.44 10.75
N ILE A 283 -17.39 -1.35 10.17
CA ILE A 283 -17.60 -2.72 10.65
C ILE A 283 -17.51 -3.66 9.45
N GLU A 284 -16.79 -4.77 9.61
CA GLU A 284 -16.71 -5.81 8.58
C GLU A 284 -18.05 -6.51 8.41
N GLN A 285 -18.59 -6.45 7.20
CA GLN A 285 -19.90 -6.95 6.85
C GLN A 285 -19.92 -7.61 5.48
N TYR A 286 -20.76 -8.63 5.35
CA TYR A 286 -21.14 -9.23 4.07
C TYR A 286 -22.66 -9.31 3.97
N CYS A 287 -23.18 -9.23 2.73
CA CYS A 287 -24.57 -9.50 2.41
C CYS A 287 -24.59 -10.26 1.07
N PHE A 288 -25.41 -11.29 0.96
CA PHE A 288 -25.46 -12.14 -0.23
C PHE A 288 -26.90 -12.52 -0.60
N GLN A 289 -27.12 -12.78 -1.88
CA GLN A 289 -28.28 -13.53 -2.33
C GLN A 289 -28.16 -14.97 -1.81
N PRO A 290 -29.26 -15.55 -1.25
CA PRO A 290 -29.23 -16.88 -0.62
C PRO A 290 -28.71 -17.97 -1.54
N GLU A 291 -29.04 -17.90 -2.81
CA GLU A 291 -28.74 -18.93 -3.81
C GLU A 291 -27.24 -19.09 -4.09
N ASN A 292 -26.45 -18.08 -3.75
CA ASN A 292 -25.01 -18.07 -4.06
C ASN A 292 -24.13 -18.62 -2.94
N ILE A 293 -24.71 -18.91 -1.80
CA ILE A 293 -23.98 -19.48 -0.68
C ILE A 293 -24.23 -20.99 -0.60
N ASP A 294 -23.13 -21.75 -0.56
CA ASP A 294 -23.19 -23.19 -0.40
C ASP A 294 -23.98 -23.57 0.88
N ALA A 295 -24.98 -24.45 0.73
CA ALA A 295 -25.80 -24.96 1.83
C ALA A 295 -24.97 -25.67 2.92
N ASN A 296 -23.76 -26.15 2.61
CA ASN A 296 -22.82 -26.67 3.63
C ASN A 296 -22.25 -25.59 4.54
N ILE A 297 -22.22 -24.33 4.07
CA ILE A 297 -21.76 -23.17 4.85
C ILE A 297 -22.93 -22.60 5.64
N ILE A 298 -24.08 -22.41 4.98
CA ILE A 298 -25.32 -21.88 5.56
C ILE A 298 -26.46 -22.84 5.22
N PRO A 299 -26.75 -23.82 6.10
CA PRO A 299 -27.76 -24.85 5.84
C PRO A 299 -29.17 -24.31 5.69
N ASN A 300 -29.48 -23.19 6.33
CA ASN A 300 -30.81 -22.57 6.27
C ASN A 300 -30.72 -21.20 5.59
N HIS A 301 -31.17 -21.12 4.33
CA HIS A 301 -31.18 -19.86 3.57
C HIS A 301 -32.11 -18.80 4.18
N GLU A 302 -33.04 -19.17 5.08
CA GLU A 302 -33.87 -18.20 5.81
C GLU A 302 -33.03 -17.32 6.77
N ASP A 303 -31.81 -17.75 7.15
CA ASP A 303 -30.86 -16.97 7.92
C ASP A 303 -30.23 -15.83 7.11
N LEU A 304 -30.39 -15.86 5.78
CA LEU A 304 -29.92 -14.80 4.89
C LEU A 304 -31.05 -13.83 4.58
N ASN A 305 -30.74 -12.55 4.73
CA ASN A 305 -31.65 -11.46 4.39
C ASN A 305 -30.88 -10.40 3.59
N VAL A 306 -31.26 -10.22 2.33
CA VAL A 306 -30.62 -9.28 1.39
C VAL A 306 -30.63 -7.81 1.85
N HIS A 307 -31.40 -7.48 2.87
CA HIS A 307 -31.44 -6.13 3.47
C HIS A 307 -30.58 -6.00 4.74
N ARG A 308 -29.89 -7.06 5.14
CA ARG A 308 -29.08 -7.08 6.37
C ARG A 308 -27.75 -7.77 6.13
N ALA A 309 -26.74 -7.32 6.88
CA ALA A 309 -25.50 -8.08 6.95
C ALA A 309 -25.75 -9.47 7.56
N VAL A 310 -25.00 -10.45 7.10
CA VAL A 310 -24.98 -11.79 7.71
C VAL A 310 -24.54 -11.70 9.18
N SER A 311 -24.95 -12.66 9.98
CA SER A 311 -24.53 -12.73 11.40
C SER A 311 -23.02 -12.90 11.52
N ASP A 312 -22.46 -12.56 12.68
CA ASP A 312 -21.02 -12.75 12.94
C ASP A 312 -20.60 -14.21 12.84
N GLU A 313 -21.48 -15.15 13.19
CA GLU A 313 -21.22 -16.58 13.04
C GLU A 313 -21.07 -16.96 11.57
N ILE A 314 -22.01 -16.52 10.72
CA ILE A 314 -21.97 -16.77 9.28
C ILE A 314 -20.75 -16.09 8.65
N LYS A 315 -20.47 -14.84 9.01
CA LYS A 315 -19.28 -14.13 8.57
C LYS A 315 -18.00 -14.91 8.90
N ALA A 316 -17.86 -15.41 10.12
CA ALA A 316 -16.69 -16.19 10.52
C ALA A 316 -16.54 -17.48 9.71
N LYS A 317 -17.63 -18.20 9.44
CA LYS A 317 -17.61 -19.38 8.57
C LYS A 317 -17.19 -19.05 7.14
N LEU A 318 -17.74 -17.97 6.56
CA LEU A 318 -17.37 -17.50 5.22
C LEU A 318 -15.89 -17.13 5.15
N MET A 319 -15.40 -16.33 6.09
CA MET A 319 -14.00 -15.92 6.14
C MET A 319 -13.07 -17.13 6.31
N GLN A 320 -13.45 -18.14 7.04
CA GLN A 320 -12.66 -19.36 7.18
C GLN A 320 -12.68 -20.21 5.90
N THR A 321 -13.84 -20.36 5.26
CA THR A 321 -14.03 -21.20 4.06
C THR A 321 -13.31 -20.59 2.85
N TYR A 322 -13.43 -19.28 2.68
CA TYR A 322 -12.85 -18.55 1.55
C TYR A 322 -11.51 -17.88 1.88
N LYS A 323 -10.87 -18.30 2.96
CA LYS A 323 -9.56 -17.79 3.34
C LYS A 323 -8.57 -17.94 2.18
N HIS A 324 -7.88 -16.85 1.84
CA HIS A 324 -6.93 -16.87 0.73
C HIS A 324 -5.76 -17.82 1.00
N PRO A 325 -5.27 -18.60 0.01
CA PRO A 325 -4.19 -19.56 0.21
C PRO A 325 -2.94 -18.99 0.87
N ILE A 326 -2.53 -17.77 0.52
CA ILE A 326 -1.39 -17.09 1.17
C ILE A 326 -1.63 -16.88 2.67
N HIS A 327 -2.87 -16.59 3.08
CA HIS A 327 -3.19 -16.45 4.50
C HIS A 327 -3.24 -17.79 5.22
N ILE A 328 -3.65 -18.86 4.55
CA ILE A 328 -3.59 -20.22 5.13
C ILE A 328 -2.14 -20.54 5.49
N GLU A 329 -1.20 -20.19 4.62
CA GLU A 329 0.23 -20.45 4.82
C GLU A 329 0.87 -19.50 5.84
N LEU A 330 0.57 -18.21 5.78
CA LEU A 330 1.38 -17.17 6.43
C LEU A 330 0.74 -16.46 7.63
N GLU A 331 -0.57 -16.60 7.87
CA GLU A 331 -1.29 -15.78 8.85
C GLU A 331 -0.64 -15.77 10.24
N THR A 332 -0.32 -16.96 10.77
CA THR A 332 0.29 -17.07 12.10
C THR A 332 1.62 -16.34 12.16
N LYS A 333 2.47 -16.55 11.16
CA LYS A 333 3.78 -15.92 11.08
C LYS A 333 3.65 -14.41 10.88
N ALA A 334 2.75 -13.98 10.01
CA ALA A 334 2.51 -12.58 9.72
C ALA A 334 2.03 -11.81 10.97
N LYS A 335 1.11 -12.37 11.74
CA LYS A 335 0.64 -11.77 13.00
C LYS A 335 1.75 -11.69 14.06
N GLN A 336 2.67 -12.66 14.09
CA GLN A 336 3.82 -12.65 15.01
C GLN A 336 4.87 -11.61 14.64
N VAL A 337 5.20 -11.49 13.34
CA VAL A 337 6.19 -10.54 12.84
C VAL A 337 5.63 -9.11 12.85
N GLY A 338 4.35 -8.95 12.50
CA GLY A 338 3.66 -7.66 12.55
C GLY A 338 3.82 -6.83 11.27
N GLY A 339 3.68 -5.51 11.44
CA GLY A 339 3.50 -4.55 10.35
C GLY A 339 2.03 -4.49 9.93
N HIS A 340 1.28 -3.51 10.49
CA HIS A 340 -0.16 -3.32 10.27
C HIS A 340 -0.98 -4.64 10.39
N GLY A 341 -0.77 -5.37 11.50
CA GLY A 341 -1.47 -6.64 11.73
C GLY A 341 -0.94 -7.82 10.92
N GLY A 342 0.14 -7.67 10.17
CA GLY A 342 0.80 -8.73 9.38
C GLY A 342 0.77 -8.52 7.86
N MET A 343 -0.05 -7.60 7.35
CA MET A 343 -0.14 -7.37 5.90
C MET A 343 1.19 -6.91 5.29
N ASP A 344 1.97 -6.09 5.99
CA ASP A 344 3.30 -5.64 5.52
C ASP A 344 4.26 -6.83 5.38
N PHE A 345 4.21 -7.77 6.32
CA PHE A 345 5.04 -8.98 6.24
C PHE A 345 4.65 -9.87 5.05
N ILE A 346 3.35 -10.05 4.82
CA ILE A 346 2.86 -10.86 3.67
C ILE A 346 3.28 -10.21 2.36
N MET A 347 3.19 -8.89 2.24
CA MET A 347 3.64 -8.13 1.06
C MET A 347 5.13 -8.36 0.79
N ASP A 348 5.99 -8.17 1.79
CA ASP A 348 7.44 -8.38 1.66
C ASP A 348 7.78 -9.84 1.36
N TRP A 349 7.11 -10.77 2.03
CA TRP A 349 7.28 -12.20 1.77
C TRP A 349 6.88 -12.56 0.33
N ARG A 350 5.74 -12.06 -0.15
CA ARG A 350 5.27 -12.33 -1.52
C ARG A 350 6.23 -11.78 -2.58
N LEU A 351 6.76 -10.58 -2.37
CA LEU A 351 7.80 -9.99 -3.21
C LEU A 351 9.01 -10.93 -3.33
N ILE A 352 9.55 -11.35 -2.19
CA ILE A 352 10.74 -12.22 -2.17
C ILE A 352 10.42 -13.59 -2.76
N TYR A 353 9.28 -14.17 -2.43
CA TYR A 353 8.85 -15.45 -3.01
C TYR A 353 8.78 -15.38 -4.55
N CYS A 354 8.18 -14.35 -5.12
CA CYS A 354 8.11 -14.19 -6.58
C CYS A 354 9.50 -14.06 -7.19
N LEU A 355 10.37 -13.23 -6.64
CA LEU A 355 11.74 -13.04 -7.16
C LEU A 355 12.58 -14.33 -7.07
N GLN A 356 12.45 -15.11 -6.00
CA GLN A 356 13.18 -16.38 -5.83
C GLN A 356 12.69 -17.48 -6.77
N ASN A 357 11.45 -17.43 -7.20
CA ASN A 357 10.81 -18.44 -8.05
C ASN A 357 10.65 -17.99 -9.52
N GLY A 358 11.16 -16.82 -9.90
CA GLY A 358 11.10 -16.32 -11.26
C GLY A 358 9.67 -16.00 -11.75
N LEU A 359 8.80 -15.53 -10.84
CA LEU A 359 7.38 -15.22 -11.09
C LEU A 359 7.18 -13.73 -11.32
#